data_0ebda4617d911e411e9d6e118cb4cd67
#
_entry.id   0ebda4617d911e411e9d6e118cb4cd67
#
_cell.length_a   1.000
_cell.length_b   1.000
_cell.length_c   1.000
_cell.angle_alpha   90.00
_cell.angle_beta   90.00
_cell.angle_gamma   90.00
#
_symmetry.space_group_name_H-M   'P 1'
#
loop_
_entity.id
_entity.type
_entity.pdbx_description
1 polymer ?
#
loop_
_entity_poly.entity_id
_entity_poly.type
_entity_poly.pdbx_seq_one_letter_code
_entity_poly.pdbx_strand_id
1 'polypeptide(L)'
;MEVLIKNLSEADETPYDLLLLADPSREIVDDCISRGSCYKAYNIKSGIETVIGVFVLLKTRPETIEIINIAIREEYQGRGLGKWLVHQAIERAKTEKVKTIEIGTGNSSVMQLALYQKCGFRIVGVDQDFFVRHYQEEIYENGIQCRDMIRLRLDI
;
A
#
# COMPACT_ATOMS: atom_id res chain seq x y z
N MET A 1 -7.31 -20.35 5.49
CA MET A 1 -5.95 -19.89 5.08
C MET A 1 -5.25 -19.32 6.30
N GLU A 2 -4.09 -19.82 6.60
CA GLU A 2 -3.26 -19.29 7.68
C GLU A 2 -2.34 -18.23 7.12
N VAL A 3 -2.40 -17.00 7.65
CA VAL A 3 -1.62 -15.86 7.17
C VAL A 3 -0.85 -15.24 8.32
N LEU A 4 0.42 -14.90 8.06
CA LEU A 4 1.32 -14.31 9.02
C LEU A 4 1.94 -13.03 8.44
N ILE A 5 2.05 -11.99 9.25
CA ILE A 5 2.72 -10.74 8.89
C ILE A 5 4.10 -10.70 9.54
N LYS A 6 5.12 -10.45 8.73
CA LYS A 6 6.50 -10.28 9.23
C LYS A 6 7.10 -8.98 8.71
N ASN A 7 7.85 -8.31 9.57
CA ASN A 7 8.64 -7.15 9.15
C ASN A 7 9.80 -7.61 8.26
N LEU A 8 10.08 -6.86 7.20
CA LEU A 8 11.21 -7.12 6.32
C LEU A 8 12.51 -6.84 7.06
N SER A 9 13.41 -7.83 7.12
CA SER A 9 14.73 -7.66 7.69
C SER A 9 15.76 -7.44 6.57
N GLU A 10 16.98 -6.98 6.94
CA GLU A 10 18.06 -6.78 5.97
C GLU A 10 18.50 -8.07 5.27
N ALA A 11 18.31 -9.21 5.93
CA ALA A 11 18.63 -10.52 5.36
C ALA A 11 17.58 -11.00 4.38
N ASP A 12 16.40 -10.40 4.36
CA ASP A 12 15.30 -10.80 3.49
C ASP A 12 15.46 -10.19 2.11
N GLU A 13 15.01 -10.94 1.09
CA GLU A 13 14.92 -10.42 -0.25
C GLU A 13 13.74 -9.44 -0.35
N THR A 14 14.00 -8.28 -0.96
CA THR A 14 12.95 -7.27 -1.16
C THR A 14 11.94 -7.76 -2.19
N PRO A 15 10.63 -7.79 -1.86
CA PRO A 15 9.60 -8.31 -2.77
C PRO A 15 9.20 -7.30 -3.85
N TYR A 16 10.14 -7.00 -4.77
CA TYR A 16 9.91 -6.01 -5.82
C TYR A 16 8.74 -6.36 -6.74
N ASP A 17 8.52 -7.63 -7.01
CA ASP A 17 7.40 -8.07 -7.83
C ASP A 17 6.05 -7.61 -7.28
N LEU A 18 5.91 -7.56 -5.96
CA LEU A 18 4.70 -7.06 -5.31
C LEU A 18 4.68 -5.54 -5.18
N LEU A 19 5.79 -4.96 -4.75
CA LEU A 19 5.89 -3.51 -4.56
C LEU A 19 5.64 -2.75 -5.85
N LEU A 20 6.13 -3.28 -6.97
CA LEU A 20 5.97 -2.67 -8.29
C LEU A 20 4.55 -2.83 -8.85
N LEU A 21 3.71 -3.70 -8.29
CA LEU A 21 2.29 -3.75 -8.64
C LEU A 21 1.57 -2.49 -8.18
N ALA A 22 1.92 -1.98 -7.01
CA ALA A 22 1.30 -0.78 -6.45
C ALA A 22 1.92 0.51 -6.99
N ASP A 23 3.21 0.49 -7.33
CA ASP A 23 3.95 1.65 -7.81
C ASP A 23 4.95 1.22 -8.87
N PRO A 24 4.80 1.63 -10.14
CA PRO A 24 5.66 1.17 -11.21
C PRO A 24 7.08 1.74 -11.20
N SER A 25 7.38 2.70 -10.33
CA SER A 25 8.70 3.33 -10.26
C SER A 25 9.61 2.63 -9.25
N ARG A 26 10.64 1.95 -9.73
CA ARG A 26 11.65 1.31 -8.89
C ARG A 26 12.35 2.33 -7.98
N GLU A 27 12.63 3.51 -8.49
CA GLU A 27 13.28 4.58 -7.72
C GLU A 27 12.42 5.01 -6.53
N ILE A 28 11.13 5.22 -6.75
CA ILE A 28 10.19 5.61 -5.69
C ILE A 28 10.03 4.48 -4.67
N VAL A 29 9.92 3.24 -5.14
CA VAL A 29 9.83 2.06 -4.25
C VAL A 29 11.06 1.96 -3.36
N ASP A 30 12.25 2.11 -3.92
CA ASP A 30 13.49 2.04 -3.15
C ASP A 30 13.57 3.17 -2.10
N ASP A 31 13.15 4.38 -2.46
CA ASP A 31 13.08 5.49 -1.53
C ASP A 31 12.12 5.19 -0.37
N CYS A 32 10.94 4.69 -0.67
CA CYS A 32 9.95 4.35 0.35
C CYS A 32 10.46 3.28 1.31
N ILE A 33 11.11 2.24 0.80
CA ILE A 33 11.66 1.16 1.62
C ILE A 33 12.80 1.66 2.52
N SER A 34 13.66 2.53 1.99
CA SER A 34 14.79 3.05 2.77
C SER A 34 14.34 3.95 3.92
N ARG A 35 13.22 4.65 3.78
CA ARG A 35 12.70 5.58 4.80
C ARG A 35 11.60 4.98 5.67
N GLY A 36 10.91 3.97 5.18
CA GLY A 36 9.75 3.36 5.84
C GLY A 36 10.04 1.98 6.40
N SER A 37 8.98 1.32 6.83
CA SER A 37 9.01 -0.07 7.31
C SER A 37 8.18 -0.93 6.37
N CYS A 38 8.79 -1.96 5.80
CA CYS A 38 8.12 -2.90 4.89
C CYS A 38 7.70 -4.15 5.64
N TYR A 39 6.48 -4.60 5.40
CA TYR A 39 5.91 -5.81 5.98
C TYR A 39 5.46 -6.75 4.88
N LYS A 40 5.73 -8.05 5.06
CA LYS A 40 5.29 -9.09 4.14
C LYS A 40 4.22 -9.94 4.77
N ALA A 41 3.20 -10.28 3.99
CA ALA A 41 2.15 -11.22 4.37
C ALA A 41 2.47 -12.58 3.74
N TYR A 42 2.49 -13.61 4.56
CA TYR A 42 2.77 -14.98 4.13
C TYR A 42 1.54 -15.84 4.29
N ASN A 43 1.25 -16.64 3.28
CA ASN A 43 0.33 -17.77 3.40
C ASN A 43 1.15 -18.99 3.84
N ILE A 44 0.72 -19.65 4.91
CA ILE A 44 1.39 -20.84 5.43
C ILE A 44 0.53 -22.04 5.09
N LYS A 45 1.07 -22.97 4.31
CA LYS A 45 0.40 -24.20 3.93
C LYS A 45 1.38 -25.37 4.00
N SER A 46 1.08 -26.39 4.81
CA SER A 46 1.92 -27.57 4.99
C SER A 46 3.38 -27.21 5.35
N GLY A 47 3.56 -26.21 6.21
CA GLY A 47 4.88 -25.73 6.62
C GLY A 47 5.60 -24.85 5.60
N ILE A 48 5.00 -24.59 4.44
CA ILE A 48 5.59 -23.76 3.39
C ILE A 48 5.01 -22.35 3.48
N GLU A 49 5.90 -21.35 3.55
CA GLU A 49 5.54 -19.93 3.57
C GLU A 49 5.64 -19.35 2.16
N THR A 50 4.54 -18.76 1.69
CA THR A 50 4.50 -18.07 0.39
C THR A 50 4.15 -16.61 0.61
N VAL A 51 4.93 -15.69 0.05
CA VAL A 51 4.63 -14.25 0.14
C VAL A 51 3.45 -13.94 -0.76
N ILE A 52 2.36 -13.45 -0.16
CA ILE A 52 1.12 -13.14 -0.89
C ILE A 52 0.79 -11.66 -0.93
N GLY A 53 1.42 -10.86 -0.08
CA GLY A 53 1.16 -9.44 -0.02
C GLY A 53 2.27 -8.68 0.67
N VAL A 54 2.20 -7.36 0.56
CA VAL A 54 3.19 -6.44 1.11
C VAL A 54 2.52 -5.12 1.44
N PHE A 55 3.00 -4.45 2.48
CA PHE A 55 2.70 -3.04 2.69
C PHE A 55 3.89 -2.32 3.31
N VAL A 56 3.98 -1.03 3.05
CA VAL A 56 5.05 -0.16 3.56
C VAL A 56 4.41 1.00 4.32
N LEU A 57 4.87 1.20 5.55
CA LEU A 57 4.44 2.30 6.41
C LEU A 57 5.54 3.34 6.49
N LEU A 58 5.20 4.60 6.30
CA LEU A 58 6.13 5.72 6.34
C LEU A 58 5.60 6.82 7.24
N LYS A 59 6.38 7.21 8.25
CA LYS A 59 6.06 8.38 9.07
C LYS A 59 6.31 9.63 8.24
N THR A 60 5.26 10.40 7.99
CA THR A 60 5.36 11.60 7.16
C THR A 60 5.47 12.88 7.98
N ARG A 61 4.91 12.86 9.17
CA ARG A 61 5.00 13.95 10.16
C ARG A 61 4.66 13.41 11.54
N PRO A 62 4.84 14.20 12.63
CA PRO A 62 4.49 13.72 13.96
C PRO A 62 3.06 13.18 14.03
N GLU A 63 2.91 12.04 14.68
CA GLU A 63 1.64 11.36 14.91
C GLU A 63 0.89 10.95 13.62
N THR A 64 1.59 10.89 12.48
CA THR A 64 1.01 10.57 11.17
C THR A 64 1.83 9.51 10.46
N ILE A 65 1.16 8.46 9.99
CA ILE A 65 1.74 7.41 9.15
C ILE A 65 0.97 7.32 7.83
N GLU A 66 1.69 7.18 6.74
CA GLU A 66 1.11 6.86 5.45
C GLU A 66 1.34 5.40 5.12
N ILE A 67 0.27 4.71 4.66
CA ILE A 67 0.40 3.42 3.98
C ILE A 67 0.82 3.77 2.56
N ILE A 68 2.13 3.82 2.31
CA ILE A 68 2.66 4.38 1.07
C ILE A 68 2.74 3.38 -0.07
N ASN A 69 2.66 2.09 0.26
CA ASN A 69 2.59 1.02 -0.73
C ASN A 69 1.82 -0.14 -0.12
N ILE A 70 0.93 -0.74 -0.87
CA ILE A 70 0.19 -1.94 -0.44
C ILE A 70 -0.24 -2.72 -1.66
N ALA A 71 0.04 -4.02 -1.67
CA ALA A 71 -0.30 -4.88 -2.80
C ALA A 71 -0.57 -6.31 -2.35
N ILE A 72 -1.48 -6.98 -3.06
CA ILE A 72 -1.75 -8.41 -2.96
C ILE A 72 -1.33 -9.05 -4.28
N ARG A 73 -0.66 -10.20 -4.21
CA ARG A 73 -0.28 -10.99 -5.38
C ARG A 73 -1.52 -11.33 -6.21
N GLU A 74 -1.42 -11.23 -7.53
CA GLU A 74 -2.58 -11.34 -8.43
C GLU A 74 -3.39 -12.62 -8.20
N GLU A 75 -2.73 -13.76 -7.98
CA GLU A 75 -3.39 -15.05 -7.76
C GLU A 75 -4.27 -15.07 -6.50
N TYR A 76 -4.03 -14.14 -5.58
CA TYR A 76 -4.76 -14.04 -4.32
C TYR A 76 -5.77 -12.89 -4.29
N GLN A 77 -5.87 -12.13 -5.36
CA GLN A 77 -6.85 -11.04 -5.46
C GLN A 77 -8.28 -11.59 -5.60
N GLY A 78 -9.28 -10.78 -5.25
CA GLY A 78 -10.68 -11.17 -5.33
C GLY A 78 -11.17 -12.09 -4.23
N ARG A 79 -10.40 -12.28 -3.16
CA ARG A 79 -10.74 -13.17 -2.03
C ARG A 79 -10.92 -12.43 -0.70
N GLY A 80 -11.08 -11.10 -0.76
CA GLY A 80 -11.17 -10.28 0.44
C GLY A 80 -9.85 -10.01 1.14
N LEU A 81 -8.73 -10.47 0.61
CA LEU A 81 -7.41 -10.32 1.21
C LEU A 81 -6.90 -8.87 1.15
N GLY A 82 -7.32 -8.10 0.14
CA GLY A 82 -6.96 -6.69 0.04
C GLY A 82 -7.49 -5.90 1.23
N LYS A 83 -8.77 -6.08 1.56
CA LYS A 83 -9.39 -5.46 2.73
C LYS A 83 -8.73 -5.92 4.02
N TRP A 84 -8.48 -7.21 4.14
CA TRP A 84 -7.78 -7.78 5.29
C TRP A 84 -6.41 -7.14 5.47
N LEU A 85 -5.64 -7.00 4.37
CA LEU A 85 -4.28 -6.45 4.43
C LEU A 85 -4.30 -4.96 4.83
N VAL A 86 -5.26 -4.18 4.34
CA VAL A 86 -5.43 -2.78 4.76
C VAL A 86 -5.69 -2.72 6.26
N HIS A 87 -6.55 -3.58 6.80
CA HIS A 87 -6.79 -3.64 8.23
C HIS A 87 -5.54 -4.02 9.02
N GLN A 88 -4.72 -4.94 8.50
CA GLN A 88 -3.45 -5.29 9.14
C GLN A 88 -2.48 -4.09 9.16
N ALA A 89 -2.43 -3.34 8.07
CA ALA A 89 -1.60 -2.13 8.00
C ALA A 89 -2.08 -1.07 9.03
N ILE A 90 -3.39 -0.89 9.16
CA ILE A 90 -3.98 0.01 10.15
C ILE A 90 -3.60 -0.43 11.57
N GLU A 91 -3.73 -1.72 11.89
CA GLU A 91 -3.38 -2.23 13.22
C GLU A 91 -1.89 -2.05 13.54
N ARG A 92 -1.03 -2.27 12.56
CA ARG A 92 0.42 -2.01 12.74
C ARG A 92 0.70 -0.52 12.95
N ALA A 93 0.06 0.35 12.18
CA ALA A 93 0.21 1.79 12.34
C ALA A 93 -0.21 2.25 13.74
N LYS A 94 -1.27 1.69 14.29
CA LYS A 94 -1.73 2.01 15.65
C LYS A 94 -0.69 1.72 16.71
N THR A 95 0.18 0.74 16.52
CA THR A 95 1.25 0.43 17.48
C THR A 95 2.30 1.53 17.56
N GLU A 96 2.35 2.42 16.58
CA GLU A 96 3.32 3.53 16.52
C GLU A 96 2.81 4.82 17.17
N LYS A 97 1.71 4.75 17.92
CA LYS A 97 1.14 5.90 18.64
C LYS A 97 0.78 7.07 17.73
N VAL A 98 0.18 6.77 16.58
CA VAL A 98 -0.26 7.80 15.63
C VAL A 98 -1.73 8.14 15.86
N LYS A 99 -2.13 9.35 15.43
CA LYS A 99 -3.52 9.81 15.44
C LYS A 99 -4.15 9.74 14.06
N THR A 100 -3.33 9.74 13.01
CA THR A 100 -3.77 9.85 11.63
C THR A 100 -3.04 8.85 10.77
N ILE A 101 -3.80 8.12 9.96
CA ILE A 101 -3.27 7.24 8.92
C ILE A 101 -3.70 7.80 7.59
N GLU A 102 -2.75 7.98 6.68
CA GLU A 102 -3.00 8.48 5.34
C GLU A 102 -2.77 7.37 4.31
N ILE A 103 -3.48 7.46 3.20
CA ILE A 103 -3.28 6.58 2.05
C ILE A 103 -3.65 7.36 0.80
N GLY A 104 -2.94 7.10 -0.30
CA GLY A 104 -3.22 7.72 -1.58
C GLY A 104 -3.42 6.69 -2.67
N THR A 105 -4.14 7.08 -3.71
CA THR A 105 -4.32 6.24 -4.89
C THR A 105 -4.57 7.12 -6.12
N GLY A 106 -4.39 6.56 -7.31
CA GLY A 106 -4.66 7.29 -8.54
C GLY A 106 -6.15 7.49 -8.79
N ASN A 107 -6.48 8.57 -9.50
CA ASN A 107 -7.86 8.85 -9.89
C ASN A 107 -8.47 7.74 -10.76
N SER A 108 -7.64 6.95 -11.42
CA SER A 108 -8.06 5.83 -12.28
C SER A 108 -8.17 4.50 -11.52
N SER A 109 -7.69 4.43 -10.29
CA SER A 109 -7.69 3.21 -9.45
C SER A 109 -9.00 3.08 -8.69
N VAL A 110 -10.09 2.90 -9.43
CA VAL A 110 -11.46 2.97 -8.89
C VAL A 110 -11.74 1.89 -7.85
N MET A 111 -11.16 0.70 -7.99
CA MET A 111 -11.35 -0.40 -7.03
C MET A 111 -10.65 -0.11 -5.71
N GLN A 112 -9.44 0.43 -5.76
CA GLN A 112 -8.69 0.81 -4.56
C GLN A 112 -9.38 1.97 -3.84
N LEU A 113 -9.87 2.94 -4.59
CA LEU A 113 -10.60 4.07 -4.01
C LEU A 113 -11.85 3.60 -3.25
N ALA A 114 -12.59 2.65 -3.82
CA ALA A 114 -13.73 2.05 -3.15
C ALA A 114 -13.31 1.25 -1.90
N LEU A 115 -12.24 0.45 -2.02
CA LEU A 115 -11.73 -0.38 -0.93
C LEU A 115 -11.33 0.46 0.29
N TYR A 116 -10.58 1.53 0.06
CA TYR A 116 -10.09 2.36 1.16
C TYR A 116 -11.24 3.06 1.90
N GLN A 117 -12.25 3.52 1.17
CA GLN A 117 -13.44 4.09 1.79
C GLN A 117 -14.22 3.04 2.60
N LYS A 118 -14.31 1.81 2.12
CA LYS A 118 -14.92 0.70 2.87
C LYS A 118 -14.14 0.37 4.16
N CYS A 119 -12.86 0.67 4.18
CA CYS A 119 -12.02 0.49 5.38
C CYS A 119 -12.07 1.68 6.34
N GLY A 120 -12.85 2.72 6.01
CA GLY A 120 -13.05 3.87 6.89
C GLY A 120 -12.28 5.11 6.52
N PHE A 121 -11.45 5.07 5.48
CA PHE A 121 -10.73 6.25 5.01
C PHE A 121 -11.69 7.22 4.33
N ARG A 122 -11.42 8.51 4.50
CA ARG A 122 -12.19 9.57 3.84
C ARG A 122 -11.30 10.36 2.90
N ILE A 123 -11.88 10.77 1.76
CA ILE A 123 -11.17 11.60 0.79
C ILE A 123 -10.97 12.99 1.39
N VAL A 124 -9.73 13.47 1.41
CA VAL A 124 -9.38 14.77 2.00
C VAL A 124 -8.77 15.73 0.99
N GLY A 125 -8.41 15.27 -0.18
CA GLY A 125 -7.85 16.16 -1.19
C GLY A 125 -7.42 15.43 -2.44
N VAL A 126 -6.99 16.23 -3.40
CA VAL A 126 -6.47 15.78 -4.68
C VAL A 126 -5.18 16.54 -4.95
N ASP A 127 -4.09 15.82 -5.20
CA ASP A 127 -2.85 16.41 -5.68
C ASP A 127 -2.84 16.28 -7.20
N GLN A 128 -3.22 17.35 -7.87
CA GLN A 128 -3.39 17.37 -9.31
C GLN A 128 -2.07 17.14 -10.03
N ASP A 129 -2.12 16.33 -11.09
CA ASP A 129 -0.98 16.00 -11.93
C ASP A 129 0.19 15.33 -11.21
N PHE A 130 -0.06 14.75 -10.03
CA PHE A 130 0.97 14.03 -9.26
C PHE A 130 1.69 13.00 -10.13
N PHE A 131 0.94 12.13 -10.82
CA PHE A 131 1.54 11.07 -11.62
C PHE A 131 2.17 11.59 -12.91
N VAL A 132 1.75 12.73 -13.42
CA VAL A 132 2.37 13.39 -14.57
C VAL A 132 3.72 14.01 -14.18
N ARG A 133 3.79 14.57 -12.96
CA ARG A 133 5.03 15.22 -12.48
C ARG A 133 6.10 14.23 -12.02
N HIS A 134 5.69 13.09 -11.45
CA HIS A 134 6.62 12.19 -10.76
C HIS A 134 6.93 10.90 -11.53
N TYR A 135 6.22 10.62 -12.60
CA TYR A 135 6.41 9.41 -13.41
C TYR A 135 6.72 9.79 -14.84
N GLN A 136 7.67 9.08 -15.46
CA GLN A 136 8.10 9.39 -16.82
C GLN A 136 7.09 8.95 -17.88
N GLU A 137 6.42 7.84 -17.64
CA GLU A 137 5.47 7.25 -18.58
C GLU A 137 4.03 7.54 -18.17
N GLU A 138 3.16 7.65 -19.16
CA GLU A 138 1.72 7.75 -18.93
C GLU A 138 1.21 6.44 -18.35
N ILE A 139 0.36 6.52 -17.32
CA ILE A 139 -0.25 5.37 -16.67
C ILE A 139 -1.74 5.39 -16.96
N TYR A 140 -2.27 4.25 -17.41
CA TYR A 140 -3.70 4.09 -17.69
C TYR A 140 -4.23 2.89 -16.92
N GLU A 141 -5.39 3.06 -16.29
CA GLU A 141 -6.13 2.02 -15.60
C GLU A 141 -7.62 2.24 -15.87
N ASN A 142 -8.36 1.16 -16.14
CA ASN A 142 -9.79 1.24 -16.36
C ASN A 142 -10.20 2.22 -17.47
N GLY A 143 -9.35 2.38 -18.49
CA GLY A 143 -9.59 3.31 -19.59
C GLY A 143 -9.43 4.78 -19.24
N ILE A 144 -8.89 5.09 -18.05
CA ILE A 144 -8.70 6.45 -17.53
C ILE A 144 -7.22 6.69 -17.33
N GLN A 145 -6.72 7.85 -17.75
CA GLN A 145 -5.35 8.21 -17.46
C GLN A 145 -5.18 8.51 -15.96
N CYS A 146 -4.20 7.86 -15.35
CA CYS A 146 -3.82 8.10 -13.97
C CYS A 146 -2.99 9.38 -13.91
N ARG A 147 -3.62 10.49 -13.54
CA ARG A 147 -2.99 11.80 -13.46
C ARG A 147 -2.85 12.30 -12.04
N ASP A 148 -3.91 12.14 -11.26
CA ASP A 148 -4.09 12.82 -9.98
C ASP A 148 -3.99 11.83 -8.83
N MET A 149 -3.35 12.24 -7.74
CA MET A 149 -3.33 11.47 -6.50
C MET A 149 -4.54 11.85 -5.67
N ILE A 150 -5.42 10.90 -5.42
CA ILE A 150 -6.52 11.07 -4.47
C ILE A 150 -5.97 10.74 -3.08
N ARG A 151 -6.07 11.69 -2.18
CA ARG A 151 -5.57 11.52 -0.81
C ARG A 151 -6.71 11.22 0.14
N LEU A 152 -6.51 10.19 0.97
CA LEU A 152 -7.50 9.76 1.96
C LEU A 152 -6.84 9.73 3.34
N ARG A 153 -7.68 9.86 4.37
CA ARG A 153 -7.23 9.89 5.76
C ARG A 153 -8.17 9.11 6.65
N LEU A 154 -7.60 8.44 7.63
CA LEU A 154 -8.33 7.78 8.71
C LEU A 154 -7.82 8.36 10.03
N ASP A 155 -8.70 9.02 10.77
CA ASP A 155 -8.41 9.51 12.12
C ASP A 155 -8.74 8.43 13.13
N ILE A 156 -7.83 8.16 14.06
CA ILE A 156 -7.97 7.09 15.04
C ILE A 156 -7.80 7.59 16.47
#